data_3be637a646745ce172f3925f88033b37
#
_entry.id   3be637a646745ce172f3925f88033b37
#
_cell.length_a   1.000
_cell.length_b   1.000
_cell.length_c   1.000
_cell.angle_alpha   90.00
_cell.angle_beta   90.00
_cell.angle_gamma   90.00
#
_symmetry.space_group_name_H-M   'P 1'
#
loop_
_entity.id
_entity.type
_entity.pdbx_description
1 polymer ?
#
loop_
_entity_poly.entity_id
_entity_poly.type
_entity_poly.pdbx_seq_one_letter_code
_entity_poly.pdbx_strand_id
1 'polypeptide(L)'
;MENLTGSGEYHWMAGNFLKYGAEESSFGRKTAGDLPVDAHELLALCAPRLTFVSYGVPERGDAKWLDHQGSYMAAVAAQPVFRLLGAKGLGVSDDYTKEKMPAVNVSMLDGQLAWRQHDGGHTDGPNWKYFIPWADGFLKHASATSPGSK
;
A
#
# COMPACT_ATOMS: atom_id res chain seq x y z
N MET A 1 11.05 0.30 2.42
CA MET A 1 11.72 1.59 2.06
C MET A 1 13.03 1.43 1.30
N GLU A 2 13.70 0.29 1.37
CA GLU A 2 15.00 0.07 0.70
C GLU A 2 14.97 0.35 -0.81
N ASN A 3 13.92 -0.05 -1.50
CA ASN A 3 13.80 0.19 -2.93
C ASN A 3 13.78 1.69 -3.29
N LEU A 4 13.26 2.55 -2.43
CA LEU A 4 13.28 3.98 -2.66
C LEU A 4 14.69 4.57 -2.51
N THR A 5 15.52 4.00 -1.63
CA THR A 5 16.90 4.46 -1.44
C THR A 5 17.81 4.14 -2.62
N GLY A 6 17.46 3.10 -3.40
CA GLY A 6 18.21 2.69 -4.59
C GLY A 6 17.63 3.17 -5.93
N SER A 7 16.49 3.88 -5.92
CA SER A 7 15.77 4.22 -7.16
C SER A 7 16.20 5.51 -7.85
N GLY A 8 17.00 6.35 -7.18
CA GLY A 8 17.30 7.71 -7.65
C GLY A 8 16.16 8.72 -7.53
N GLU A 9 15.03 8.34 -6.92
CA GLU A 9 13.82 9.16 -6.80
C GLU A 9 13.82 10.04 -5.54
N TYR A 10 14.98 10.44 -5.07
CA TYR A 10 15.17 11.24 -3.84
C TYR A 10 14.40 12.56 -3.85
N HIS A 11 14.16 13.12 -5.03
CA HIS A 11 13.42 14.38 -5.19
C HIS A 11 11.95 14.29 -4.79
N TRP A 12 11.41 13.08 -4.64
CA TRP A 12 10.05 12.85 -4.10
C TRP A 12 10.01 12.89 -2.58
N MET A 13 11.16 12.84 -1.93
CA MET A 13 11.28 12.73 -0.49
C MET A 13 11.70 14.06 0.14
N ALA A 14 11.45 14.21 1.43
CA ALA A 14 12.04 15.29 2.20
C ALA A 14 13.57 15.20 2.20
N GLY A 15 14.28 16.35 2.18
CA GLY A 15 15.73 16.38 2.03
C GLY A 15 16.51 15.52 3.04
N ASN A 16 15.97 15.33 4.25
CA ASN A 16 16.57 14.43 5.25
C ASN A 16 16.62 12.96 4.84
N PHE A 17 15.79 12.53 3.87
CA PHE A 17 15.80 11.16 3.37
C PHE A 17 17.12 10.79 2.69
N LEU A 18 17.84 11.75 2.13
CA LEU A 18 19.18 11.55 1.55
C LEU A 18 20.18 10.91 2.50
N LYS A 19 20.00 11.08 3.82
CA LYS A 19 20.85 10.43 4.84
C LYS A 19 20.73 8.90 4.84
N TYR A 20 19.67 8.38 4.25
CA TYR A 20 19.31 6.96 4.21
C TYR A 20 19.46 6.37 2.81
N GLY A 21 19.75 7.20 1.82
CA GLY A 21 20.01 6.77 0.45
C GLY A 21 21.30 5.96 0.37
N ALA A 22 21.25 4.77 -0.27
CA ALA A 22 22.24 3.73 -0.08
C ALA A 22 23.63 4.06 -0.65
N GLU A 23 23.72 4.57 -1.86
CA GLU A 23 25.03 4.64 -2.55
C GLU A 23 25.61 6.05 -2.63
N GLU A 24 24.76 7.05 -2.63
CA GLU A 24 25.16 8.45 -2.84
C GLU A 24 25.17 9.26 -1.54
N SER A 25 24.84 8.64 -0.42
CA SER A 25 24.84 9.32 0.86
C SER A 25 26.26 9.51 1.39
N SER A 26 26.95 10.48 0.84
CA SER A 26 28.12 11.08 1.50
C SER A 26 27.77 11.67 2.88
N PHE A 27 26.48 11.68 3.25
CA PHE A 27 25.94 12.31 4.45
C PHE A 27 25.92 11.42 5.70
N GLY A 28 26.39 10.20 5.63
CA GLY A 28 26.44 9.33 6.81
C GLY A 28 26.31 7.85 6.48
N ARG A 29 26.46 7.02 7.50
CA ARG A 29 26.43 5.56 7.39
C ARG A 29 25.04 4.97 7.64
N LYS A 30 23.98 5.75 7.41
CA LYS A 30 22.60 5.30 7.63
C LYS A 30 22.09 4.55 6.40
N THR A 31 21.25 3.57 6.66
CA THR A 31 20.58 2.75 5.65
C THR A 31 19.05 2.93 5.78
N ALA A 32 18.29 2.37 4.87
CA ALA A 32 16.83 2.33 4.97
C ALA A 32 16.35 1.66 6.27
N GLY A 33 17.12 0.69 6.79
CA GLY A 33 16.82 0.04 8.07
C GLY A 33 16.95 0.95 9.31
N ASP A 34 17.60 2.10 9.18
CA ASP A 34 17.71 3.10 10.24
C ASP A 34 16.56 4.12 10.23
N LEU A 35 15.64 4.02 9.27
CA LEU A 35 14.45 4.87 9.23
C LEU A 35 13.54 4.57 10.44
N PRO A 36 12.98 5.61 11.07
CA PRO A 36 12.08 5.43 12.21
C PRO A 36 10.70 4.89 11.83
N VAL A 37 10.39 4.81 10.54
CA VAL A 37 9.11 4.33 9.99
C VAL A 37 9.36 3.53 8.71
N ASP A 38 8.47 2.57 8.45
CA ASP A 38 8.49 1.79 7.22
C ASP A 38 7.11 1.78 6.53
N ALA A 39 7.03 1.17 5.37
CA ALA A 39 5.86 1.19 4.49
C ALA A 39 4.58 0.70 5.17
N HIS A 40 4.66 -0.34 5.99
CA HIS A 40 3.50 -0.87 6.72
C HIS A 40 2.93 0.11 7.76
N GLU A 41 3.79 0.91 8.40
CA GLU A 41 3.36 1.94 9.34
C GLU A 41 2.68 3.11 8.62
N LEU A 42 3.19 3.49 7.44
CA LEU A 42 2.56 4.52 6.61
C LEU A 42 1.18 4.07 6.11
N LEU A 43 1.03 2.80 5.71
CA LEU A 43 -0.27 2.22 5.38
C LEU A 43 -1.20 2.18 6.61
N ALA A 44 -0.68 1.83 7.77
CA ALA A 44 -1.44 1.82 9.02
C ALA A 44 -1.99 3.20 9.39
N LEU A 45 -1.28 4.29 9.08
CA LEU A 45 -1.78 5.66 9.26
C LEU A 45 -3.01 5.98 8.40
N CYS A 46 -3.29 5.21 7.35
CA CYS A 46 -4.50 5.37 6.56
C CYS A 46 -5.75 4.80 7.26
N ALA A 47 -5.58 3.84 8.16
CA ALA A 47 -6.69 3.19 8.87
C ALA A 47 -7.52 4.19 9.70
N PRO A 48 -8.86 4.02 9.80
CA PRO A 48 -9.71 3.01 9.16
C PRO A 48 -10.25 3.42 7.77
N ARG A 49 -9.67 4.45 7.15
CA ARG A 49 -10.12 5.00 5.86
C ARG A 49 -9.95 3.98 4.74
N LEU A 50 -10.77 4.09 3.70
CA LEU A 50 -10.65 3.28 2.50
C LEU A 50 -9.26 3.44 1.87
N THR A 51 -8.57 2.35 1.72
CA THR A 51 -7.19 2.30 1.21
C THR A 51 -7.08 1.20 0.16
N PHE A 52 -6.85 1.57 -1.08
CA PHE A 52 -6.73 0.65 -2.21
C PHE A 52 -5.30 0.66 -2.73
N VAL A 53 -4.59 -0.45 -2.58
CA VAL A 53 -3.23 -0.62 -3.10
C VAL A 53 -3.32 -1.20 -4.51
N SER A 54 -2.80 -0.45 -5.49
CA SER A 54 -2.89 -0.76 -6.92
C SER A 54 -1.51 -0.79 -7.56
N TYR A 55 -1.24 -1.84 -8.33
CA TYR A 55 -0.02 -1.98 -9.13
C TYR A 55 -0.32 -2.56 -10.50
N GLY A 56 0.56 -2.26 -11.46
CA GLY A 56 0.69 -2.99 -12.72
C GLY A 56 1.68 -4.14 -12.60
N VAL A 57 2.22 -4.59 -13.72
CA VAL A 57 3.25 -5.62 -13.78
C VAL A 57 4.50 -5.12 -14.52
N PRO A 58 5.72 -5.48 -14.06
CA PRO A 58 6.97 -5.05 -14.69
C PRO A 58 7.10 -5.46 -16.15
N GLU A 59 6.52 -6.62 -16.51
CA GLU A 59 6.52 -7.17 -17.88
C GLU A 59 5.75 -6.28 -18.87
N ARG A 60 4.90 -5.40 -18.38
CA ARG A 60 4.12 -4.44 -19.18
C ARG A 60 4.56 -2.99 -18.97
N GLY A 61 5.73 -2.80 -18.34
CA GLY A 61 6.33 -1.47 -18.16
C GLY A 61 6.03 -0.78 -16.83
N ASP A 62 5.53 -1.52 -15.83
CA ASP A 62 5.56 -0.97 -14.48
C ASP A 62 7.01 -0.91 -13.98
N ALA A 63 7.31 0.02 -13.07
CA ALA A 63 8.68 0.22 -12.65
C ALA A 63 9.17 -0.96 -11.81
N LYS A 64 10.32 -1.55 -12.20
CA LYS A 64 10.88 -2.72 -11.52
C LYS A 64 11.33 -2.44 -10.08
N TRP A 65 11.64 -1.20 -9.76
CA TRP A 65 12.01 -0.78 -8.40
C TRP A 65 10.80 -0.63 -7.45
N LEU A 66 9.59 -0.62 -7.99
CA LEU A 66 8.39 -0.75 -7.17
C LEU A 66 8.33 -2.17 -6.63
N ASP A 67 8.58 -2.33 -5.38
CA ASP A 67 8.55 -3.63 -4.72
C ASP A 67 7.10 -4.07 -4.48
N HIS A 68 6.50 -4.71 -5.48
CA HIS A 68 5.11 -5.18 -5.40
C HIS A 68 4.92 -6.19 -4.26
N GLN A 69 5.86 -7.14 -4.12
CA GLN A 69 5.84 -8.13 -3.05
C GLN A 69 6.00 -7.46 -1.68
N GLY A 70 6.95 -6.57 -1.52
CA GLY A 70 7.15 -5.83 -0.26
C GLY A 70 5.96 -4.93 0.07
N SER A 71 5.33 -4.32 -0.93
CA SER A 71 4.10 -3.54 -0.74
C SER A 71 2.91 -4.40 -0.31
N TYR A 72 2.79 -5.62 -0.84
CA TYR A 72 1.80 -6.58 -0.36
C TYR A 72 2.07 -7.01 1.09
N MET A 73 3.32 -7.33 1.41
CA MET A 73 3.74 -7.66 2.78
C MET A 73 3.45 -6.49 3.74
N ALA A 74 3.70 -5.26 3.32
CA ALA A 74 3.36 -4.06 4.10
C ALA A 74 1.85 -3.92 4.33
N ALA A 75 1.03 -4.22 3.32
CA ALA A 75 -0.43 -4.21 3.45
C ALA A 75 -0.92 -5.30 4.42
N VAL A 76 -0.35 -6.52 4.37
CA VAL A 76 -0.62 -7.59 5.33
C VAL A 76 -0.24 -7.16 6.74
N ALA A 77 0.95 -6.59 6.93
CA ALA A 77 1.44 -6.13 8.25
C ALA A 77 0.61 -4.95 8.81
N ALA A 78 0.01 -4.12 7.95
CA ALA A 78 -0.84 -3.00 8.36
C ALA A 78 -2.28 -3.43 8.75
N GLN A 79 -2.78 -4.58 8.26
CA GLN A 79 -4.20 -4.97 8.46
C GLN A 79 -4.63 -5.11 9.94
N PRO A 80 -3.76 -5.49 10.92
CA PRO A 80 -4.16 -5.50 12.32
C PRO A 80 -4.62 -4.12 12.83
N VAL A 81 -4.01 -3.03 12.34
CA VAL A 81 -4.39 -1.67 12.73
C VAL A 81 -5.77 -1.31 12.16
N PHE A 82 -6.08 -1.73 10.93
CA PHE A 82 -7.43 -1.58 10.37
C PHE A 82 -8.47 -2.27 11.27
N ARG A 83 -8.21 -3.51 11.68
CA ARG A 83 -9.14 -4.25 12.57
C ARG A 83 -9.24 -3.62 13.96
N LEU A 84 -8.14 -3.13 14.52
CA LEU A 84 -8.13 -2.42 15.81
C LEU A 84 -9.06 -1.20 15.79
N LEU A 85 -9.14 -0.52 14.64
CA LEU A 85 -9.98 0.66 14.43
C LEU A 85 -11.36 0.32 13.84
N GLY A 86 -11.78 -0.95 13.88
CA GLY A 86 -13.12 -1.39 13.48
C GLY A 86 -13.32 -1.59 11.97
N ALA A 87 -12.24 -1.52 11.19
CA ALA A 87 -12.28 -1.76 9.75
C ALA A 87 -11.82 -3.19 9.41
N LYS A 88 -12.15 -3.67 8.21
CA LYS A 88 -11.65 -4.95 7.70
C LYS A 88 -10.34 -4.75 6.93
N GLY A 89 -9.37 -5.64 7.17
CA GLY A 89 -8.15 -5.75 6.38
C GLY A 89 -8.34 -6.56 5.10
N LEU A 90 -7.25 -7.14 4.60
CA LEU A 90 -7.24 -7.97 3.38
C LEU A 90 -7.95 -9.33 3.54
N GLY A 91 -8.24 -9.76 4.77
CA GLY A 91 -8.89 -11.04 5.03
C GLY A 91 -7.97 -12.25 4.96
N VAL A 92 -6.67 -12.04 5.09
CA VAL A 92 -5.65 -13.09 5.13
C VAL A 92 -5.01 -13.18 6.53
N SER A 93 -4.07 -14.11 6.73
CA SER A 93 -3.27 -14.19 7.96
C SER A 93 -2.46 -12.90 8.19
N ASP A 94 -2.10 -12.62 9.43
CA ASP A 94 -1.23 -11.49 9.78
C ASP A 94 0.26 -11.79 9.61
N ASP A 95 0.59 -13.01 9.31
CA ASP A 95 1.98 -13.43 9.11
C ASP A 95 2.44 -13.02 7.69
N TYR A 96 2.83 -11.76 7.55
CA TYR A 96 3.31 -11.20 6.29
C TYR A 96 4.52 -11.95 5.71
N THR A 97 5.23 -12.74 6.54
CA THR A 97 6.39 -13.53 6.07
C THR A 97 5.97 -14.80 5.35
N LYS A 98 4.75 -15.28 5.58
CA LYS A 98 4.20 -16.49 4.96
C LYS A 98 3.15 -16.21 3.90
N GLU A 99 2.46 -15.09 4.01
CA GLU A 99 1.46 -14.70 3.03
C GLU A 99 2.09 -14.46 1.65
N LYS A 100 1.45 -15.01 0.65
CA LYS A 100 1.88 -14.85 -0.75
C LYS A 100 1.01 -13.82 -1.44
N MET A 101 1.65 -12.91 -2.15
CA MET A 101 0.95 -11.98 -3.02
C MET A 101 0.03 -12.75 -3.99
N PRO A 102 -1.23 -12.36 -4.13
CA PRO A 102 -2.16 -13.02 -5.03
C PRO A 102 -1.69 -12.91 -6.49
N ALA A 103 -2.17 -13.81 -7.32
CA ALA A 103 -1.89 -13.77 -8.74
C ALA A 103 -2.42 -12.46 -9.37
N VAL A 104 -1.79 -12.04 -10.46
CA VAL A 104 -2.23 -10.88 -11.24
C VAL A 104 -3.73 -10.99 -11.59
N ASN A 105 -4.44 -9.90 -11.52
CA ASN A 105 -5.89 -9.78 -11.71
C ASN A 105 -6.77 -10.41 -10.61
N VAL A 106 -6.19 -11.01 -9.58
CA VAL A 106 -6.97 -11.39 -8.39
C VAL A 106 -7.22 -10.14 -7.53
N SER A 107 -8.46 -9.98 -7.11
CA SER A 107 -8.92 -8.83 -6.31
C SER A 107 -9.17 -9.23 -4.87
N MET A 108 -8.68 -8.43 -3.92
CA MET A 108 -8.96 -8.53 -2.49
C MET A 108 -9.71 -7.26 -2.07
N LEU A 109 -11.04 -7.27 -2.18
CA LEU A 109 -11.90 -6.08 -2.08
C LEU A 109 -12.94 -6.15 -0.96
N ASP A 110 -12.84 -7.12 -0.05
CA ASP A 110 -13.85 -7.35 1.00
C ASP A 110 -13.70 -6.43 2.22
N GLY A 111 -12.58 -5.74 2.32
CA GLY A 111 -12.24 -4.84 3.42
C GLY A 111 -12.02 -3.40 3.00
N GLN A 112 -11.86 -2.52 3.99
CA GLN A 112 -11.46 -1.12 3.80
C GLN A 112 -9.99 -1.00 3.36
N LEU A 113 -9.16 -1.99 3.67
CA LEU A 113 -7.87 -2.18 3.04
C LEU A 113 -8.03 -3.17 1.90
N ALA A 114 -7.70 -2.76 0.69
CA ALA A 114 -7.88 -3.53 -0.53
C ALA A 114 -6.56 -3.64 -1.32
N TRP A 115 -6.44 -4.72 -2.07
CA TRP A 115 -5.29 -5.00 -2.94
C TRP A 115 -5.74 -5.47 -4.32
N ARG A 116 -5.11 -4.96 -5.35
CA ARG A 116 -5.23 -5.53 -6.69
C ARG A 116 -4.03 -5.17 -7.58
N GLN A 117 -3.34 -6.18 -8.11
CA GLN A 117 -2.38 -6.03 -9.18
C GLN A 117 -3.05 -6.34 -10.52
N HIS A 118 -2.96 -5.45 -11.51
CA HIS A 118 -3.48 -5.65 -12.86
C HIS A 118 -2.36 -6.04 -13.84
N ASP A 119 -2.71 -6.55 -15.00
CA ASP A 119 -1.80 -6.99 -16.06
C ASP A 119 -1.35 -5.88 -17.03
N GLY A 120 -1.61 -4.61 -16.67
CA GLY A 120 -1.09 -3.45 -17.39
C GLY A 120 0.26 -2.96 -16.85
N GLY A 121 0.77 -1.87 -17.42
CA GLY A 121 2.01 -1.22 -16.98
C GLY A 121 1.80 -0.19 -15.87
N HIS A 122 2.65 0.86 -15.88
CA HIS A 122 2.65 1.92 -14.88
C HIS A 122 1.46 2.88 -15.06
N THR A 123 0.29 2.42 -14.64
CA THR A 123 -0.98 3.16 -14.71
C THR A 123 -1.98 2.56 -13.73
N ASP A 124 -2.92 3.35 -13.26
CA ASP A 124 -4.05 2.90 -12.41
C ASP A 124 -5.31 2.59 -13.23
N GLY A 125 -5.33 2.97 -14.49
CA GLY A 125 -6.50 2.88 -15.39
C GLY A 125 -7.26 1.55 -15.32
N PRO A 126 -6.60 0.37 -15.42
CA PRO A 126 -7.28 -0.93 -15.39
C PRO A 126 -8.00 -1.23 -14.07
N ASN A 127 -7.60 -0.57 -12.97
CA ASN A 127 -8.19 -0.83 -11.64
C ASN A 127 -9.37 0.09 -11.30
N TRP A 128 -9.63 1.17 -12.03
CA TRP A 128 -10.77 2.07 -11.76
C TRP A 128 -12.12 1.37 -11.76
N LYS A 129 -12.33 0.42 -12.65
CA LYS A 129 -13.57 -0.37 -12.71
C LYS A 129 -13.80 -1.29 -11.49
N TYR A 130 -12.76 -1.53 -10.70
CA TYR A 130 -12.83 -2.27 -9.43
C TYR A 130 -12.88 -1.32 -8.24
N PHE A 131 -12.08 -0.26 -8.28
CA PHE A 131 -12.00 0.74 -7.23
C PHE A 131 -13.34 1.45 -7.00
N ILE A 132 -13.99 1.93 -8.05
CA ILE A 132 -15.22 2.73 -7.94
C ILE A 132 -16.34 1.94 -7.27
N PRO A 133 -16.73 0.73 -7.74
CA PRO A 133 -17.78 -0.05 -7.07
C PRO A 133 -17.40 -0.47 -5.64
N TRP A 134 -16.13 -0.77 -5.39
CA TRP A 134 -15.64 -1.09 -4.06
C TRP A 134 -15.82 0.10 -3.09
N ALA A 135 -15.35 1.27 -3.46
CA ALA A 135 -15.48 2.48 -2.64
C ALA A 135 -16.96 2.85 -2.41
N ASP A 136 -17.79 2.80 -3.44
CA ASP A 136 -19.21 3.04 -3.38
C ASP A 136 -19.93 2.13 -2.38
N GLY A 137 -19.52 0.86 -2.31
CA GLY A 137 -20.10 -0.12 -1.37
C GLY A 137 -19.96 0.34 0.08
N PHE A 138 -18.85 0.92 0.45
CA PHE A 138 -18.61 1.43 1.81
C PHE A 138 -19.24 2.80 2.04
N LEU A 139 -19.13 3.72 1.09
CA LEU A 139 -19.62 5.10 1.23
C LEU A 139 -21.14 5.20 1.28
N LYS A 140 -21.86 4.42 0.47
CA LYS A 140 -23.33 4.40 0.46
C LYS A 140 -23.91 3.83 1.75
N HIS A 141 -23.29 2.82 2.33
CA HIS A 141 -23.70 2.26 3.63
C HIS A 141 -23.44 3.22 4.79
N ALA A 142 -22.37 3.98 4.77
CA ALA A 142 -22.07 4.98 5.79
C ALA A 142 -23.15 6.08 5.83
N SER A 143 -23.67 6.48 4.67
CA SER A 143 -24.72 7.51 4.59
C SER A 143 -26.08 7.02 5.15
N ALA A 144 -26.35 5.72 5.07
CA ALA A 144 -27.62 5.14 5.54
C ALA A 144 -27.67 4.94 7.07
N THR A 145 -26.53 4.95 7.75
CA THR A 145 -26.43 4.69 9.20
C THR A 145 -26.25 5.95 10.04
N SER A 146 -26.21 7.15 9.45
CA SER A 146 -26.19 8.40 10.21
C SER A 146 -27.55 8.60 10.87
N PRO A 147 -27.65 8.59 12.24
CA PRO A 147 -28.90 8.92 12.91
C PRO A 147 -29.24 10.36 12.57
N GLY A 148 -30.45 10.55 12.03
CA GLY A 148 -30.96 11.89 11.79
C GLY A 148 -30.82 12.73 13.06
N SER A 149 -30.13 13.84 12.96
CA SER A 149 -30.12 14.88 14.00
C SER A 149 -31.55 15.33 14.25
N LYS A 150 -32.09 14.94 15.42
CA LYS A 150 -33.27 15.58 15.98
C LYS A 150 -32.86 16.81 16.74
#